data_b33a1ddff9ea8ce30222113f63e5dcd6
#
_entry.id   b33a1ddff9ea8ce30222113f63e5dcd6
#
_cell.length_a   1.000
_cell.length_b   1.000
_cell.length_c   1.000
_cell.angle_alpha   90.00
_cell.angle_beta   90.00
_cell.angle_gamma   90.00
#
_symmetry.space_group_name_H-M   'P 1'
#
loop_
_entity.id
_entity.type
_entity.pdbx_description
1 polymer ?
#
loop_
_entity_poly.entity_id
_entity_poly.type
_entity_poly.pdbx_seq_one_letter_code
_entity_poly.pdbx_strand_id
1 'polypeptide(L)'
;MKKFIPLAILALLIVPAYVVAARSDTTSGPKPSIVLIHGAWADGSSWSRVSGILQQKGYTVYAPANPLRGLTSDAAYIASFLQSISGPIILVGHSYGGAVITNAATGNPNVKALVYIDAFAPDQGESLASLSSVPPPPGQSPSCLSGDPTTVFNFVPLTGGEVDLYVKPNLFPSCFANDLSPKAGAVLASTQRAFALSALPQLSGVPAWKTIPSFYLVGTIDNVIPPFAQLFMAQRAHSTIVQVRAGHLSMISHPEAVADLINQAVGTVSDNSNANSGLTLAPTSL
;
A
#
# COMPACT_ATOMS: atom_id res chain seq x y z
N MET A 1 -31.27 83.52 -42.99
CA MET A 1 -30.44 82.90 -41.94
C MET A 1 -30.87 81.44 -41.83
N LYS A 2 -30.11 80.50 -42.47
CA LYS A 2 -30.40 79.08 -42.43
C LYS A 2 -29.53 78.41 -41.32
N LYS A 3 -30.19 77.82 -40.32
CA LYS A 3 -29.53 77.08 -39.22
C LYS A 3 -29.21 75.66 -39.69
N PHE A 4 -27.95 75.29 -39.71
CA PHE A 4 -27.49 73.92 -39.90
C PHE A 4 -27.51 73.22 -38.55
N ILE A 5 -28.17 72.08 -38.52
CA ILE A 5 -28.16 71.12 -37.35
C ILE A 5 -27.15 70.00 -37.72
N PRO A 6 -26.13 69.78 -36.92
CA PRO A 6 -25.22 68.63 -37.20
C PRO A 6 -25.85 67.30 -36.75
N LEU A 7 -25.86 66.34 -37.63
CA LEU A 7 -26.30 64.95 -37.42
C LEU A 7 -25.16 64.23 -36.72
N ALA A 8 -25.33 63.88 -35.45
CA ALA A 8 -24.38 63.04 -34.70
C ALA A 8 -24.61 61.55 -35.05
N ILE A 9 -23.64 60.95 -35.75
CA ILE A 9 -23.63 59.49 -36.04
C ILE A 9 -23.12 58.77 -34.79
N LEU A 10 -24.01 58.02 -34.11
CA LEU A 10 -23.67 57.14 -33.00
C LEU A 10 -23.14 55.81 -33.57
N ALA A 11 -21.83 55.61 -33.55
CA ALA A 11 -21.22 54.35 -33.93
C ALA A 11 -21.40 53.30 -32.81
N LEU A 12 -22.24 52.31 -33.04
CA LEU A 12 -22.47 51.20 -32.13
C LEU A 12 -21.31 50.21 -32.26
N LEU A 13 -20.37 50.18 -31.32
CA LEU A 13 -19.30 49.20 -31.25
C LEU A 13 -19.88 47.86 -30.75
N ILE A 14 -20.06 46.88 -31.64
CA ILE A 14 -20.41 45.52 -31.32
C ILE A 14 -19.12 44.85 -30.85
N VAL A 15 -18.95 44.64 -29.54
CA VAL A 15 -17.88 43.80 -28.97
C VAL A 15 -18.34 42.35 -29.03
N PRO A 16 -17.64 41.45 -29.74
CA PRO A 16 -18.00 40.04 -29.69
C PRO A 16 -17.72 39.47 -28.29
N ALA A 17 -18.75 39.01 -27.63
CA ALA A 17 -18.61 38.27 -26.38
C ALA A 17 -18.02 36.91 -26.69
N TYR A 18 -16.73 36.72 -26.44
CA TYR A 18 -16.12 35.38 -26.41
C TYR A 18 -16.69 34.62 -25.20
N VAL A 19 -17.60 33.71 -25.42
CA VAL A 19 -17.99 32.67 -24.45
C VAL A 19 -16.81 31.73 -24.32
N VAL A 20 -15.97 31.94 -23.31
CA VAL A 20 -15.03 30.93 -22.87
C VAL A 20 -15.87 29.81 -22.25
N ALA A 21 -16.16 28.78 -23.05
CA ALA A 21 -16.70 27.55 -22.51
C ALA A 21 -15.70 27.01 -21.49
N ALA A 22 -16.01 27.12 -20.20
CA ALA A 22 -15.31 26.40 -19.16
C ALA A 22 -15.41 24.93 -19.54
N ARG A 23 -14.29 24.31 -19.97
CA ARG A 23 -14.17 22.87 -20.01
C ARG A 23 -14.41 22.39 -18.60
N SER A 24 -15.59 21.87 -18.34
CA SER A 24 -15.80 21.01 -17.18
C SER A 24 -14.87 19.82 -17.38
N ASP A 25 -13.83 19.72 -16.57
CA ASP A 25 -13.05 18.48 -16.41
C ASP A 25 -13.98 17.43 -15.81
N THR A 26 -14.79 16.82 -16.66
CA THR A 26 -15.67 15.73 -16.30
C THR A 26 -15.19 14.50 -17.05
N THR A 27 -14.30 13.75 -16.43
CA THR A 27 -14.29 12.26 -16.51
C THR A 27 -13.17 11.65 -15.65
N SER A 28 -12.93 12.12 -14.44
CA SER A 28 -12.30 11.23 -13.48
C SER A 28 -13.38 10.30 -12.95
N GLY A 29 -13.28 9.01 -13.23
CA GLY A 29 -14.10 8.00 -12.58
C GLY A 29 -14.04 8.11 -11.05
N PRO A 30 -14.89 7.38 -10.30
CA PRO A 30 -14.91 7.47 -8.85
C PRO A 30 -13.51 7.20 -8.30
N LYS A 31 -13.06 8.06 -7.35
CA LYS A 31 -11.78 7.84 -6.65
C LYS A 31 -11.74 6.44 -6.06
N PRO A 32 -10.61 5.73 -6.16
CA PRO A 32 -10.50 4.41 -5.55
C PRO A 32 -10.56 4.49 -4.03
N SER A 33 -11.10 3.45 -3.41
CA SER A 33 -10.92 3.20 -1.99
C SER A 33 -9.51 2.70 -1.72
N ILE A 34 -8.90 3.16 -0.62
CA ILE A 34 -7.57 2.72 -0.18
C ILE A 34 -7.76 1.76 0.98
N VAL A 35 -7.23 0.54 0.87
CA VAL A 35 -7.31 -0.49 1.93
C VAL A 35 -5.90 -0.78 2.42
N LEU A 36 -5.66 -0.58 3.72
CA LEU A 36 -4.34 -0.63 4.37
C LEU A 36 -4.27 -1.86 5.31
N ILE A 37 -3.42 -2.83 4.99
CA ILE A 37 -3.28 -4.07 5.75
C ILE A 37 -1.97 -4.03 6.54
N HIS A 38 -2.10 -4.06 7.88
CA HIS A 38 -0.96 -4.05 8.79
C HIS A 38 -0.21 -5.38 8.81
N GLY A 39 1.06 -5.34 9.24
CA GLY A 39 1.92 -6.49 9.41
C GLY A 39 1.72 -7.26 10.72
N ALA A 40 2.59 -8.24 10.95
CA ALA A 40 2.68 -8.97 12.21
C ALA A 40 2.98 -8.02 13.38
N TRP A 41 2.54 -8.38 14.57
CA TRP A 41 2.73 -7.63 15.84
C TRP A 41 2.20 -6.21 15.84
N ALA A 42 1.42 -5.80 14.82
CA ALA A 42 0.83 -4.49 14.68
C ALA A 42 -0.71 -4.57 14.59
N ASP A 43 -1.35 -3.42 14.45
CA ASP A 43 -2.77 -3.28 14.14
C ASP A 43 -3.03 -2.10 13.20
N GLY A 44 -4.31 -1.82 12.91
CA GLY A 44 -4.71 -0.74 12.01
C GLY A 44 -4.27 0.65 12.45
N SER A 45 -3.96 0.87 13.74
CA SER A 45 -3.51 2.18 14.23
C SER A 45 -2.14 2.58 13.73
N SER A 46 -1.31 1.62 13.31
CA SER A 46 -0.02 1.89 12.67
C SER A 46 -0.14 2.71 11.38
N TRP A 47 -1.31 2.70 10.77
CA TRP A 47 -1.65 3.47 9.57
C TRP A 47 -2.24 4.87 9.84
N SER A 48 -2.42 5.27 11.11
CA SER A 48 -3.20 6.48 11.46
C SER A 48 -2.72 7.74 10.74
N ARG A 49 -1.40 7.97 10.63
CA ARG A 49 -0.86 9.16 9.94
C ARG A 49 -1.09 9.09 8.42
N VAL A 50 -0.81 7.96 7.81
CA VAL A 50 -1.04 7.72 6.37
C VAL A 50 -2.53 7.88 6.05
N SER A 51 -3.40 7.29 6.86
CA SER A 51 -4.86 7.43 6.71
C SER A 51 -5.30 8.89 6.74
N GLY A 52 -4.79 9.68 7.70
CA GLY A 52 -5.11 11.10 7.80
C GLY A 52 -4.69 11.89 6.56
N ILE A 53 -3.49 11.65 6.02
CA ILE A 53 -2.99 12.28 4.80
C ILE A 53 -3.88 11.92 3.60
N LEU A 54 -4.23 10.66 3.44
CA LEU A 54 -5.05 10.19 2.32
C LEU A 54 -6.49 10.70 2.41
N GLN A 55 -7.08 10.75 3.62
CA GLN A 55 -8.41 11.31 3.85
C GLN A 55 -8.47 12.81 3.55
N GLN A 56 -7.42 13.57 3.89
CA GLN A 56 -7.31 15.00 3.51
C GLN A 56 -7.26 15.19 1.99
N LYS A 57 -6.75 14.21 1.24
CA LYS A 57 -6.79 14.17 -0.23
C LYS A 57 -8.15 13.69 -0.78
N GLY A 58 -9.12 13.38 0.08
CA GLY A 58 -10.48 12.99 -0.27
C GLY A 58 -10.64 11.53 -0.69
N TYR A 59 -9.75 10.63 -0.25
CA TYR A 59 -9.92 9.19 -0.41
C TYR A 59 -10.76 8.60 0.71
N THR A 60 -11.54 7.57 0.39
CA THR A 60 -12.10 6.65 1.38
C THR A 60 -11.01 5.66 1.78
N VAL A 61 -10.69 5.61 3.08
CA VAL A 61 -9.60 4.80 3.62
C VAL A 61 -10.14 3.80 4.62
N TYR A 62 -9.72 2.54 4.47
CA TYR A 62 -10.00 1.45 5.40
C TYR A 62 -8.70 0.86 5.92
N ALA A 63 -8.63 0.56 7.21
CA ALA A 63 -7.53 -0.18 7.83
C ALA A 63 -8.11 -1.34 8.66
N PRO A 64 -8.66 -2.39 8.00
CA PRO A 64 -9.26 -3.52 8.69
C PRO A 64 -8.24 -4.28 9.53
N ALA A 65 -8.72 -4.98 10.55
CA ALA A 65 -7.88 -5.88 11.32
C ALA A 65 -7.40 -7.03 10.43
N ASN A 66 -6.08 -7.27 10.44
CA ASN A 66 -5.48 -8.49 9.93
C ASN A 66 -5.48 -9.51 11.08
N PRO A 67 -6.09 -10.70 10.96
CA PRO A 67 -6.27 -11.62 12.08
C PRO A 67 -4.97 -12.17 12.67
N LEU A 68 -3.90 -12.28 11.88
CA LEU A 68 -2.57 -12.76 12.30
C LEU A 68 -2.55 -14.22 12.75
N ARG A 69 -3.42 -15.07 12.16
CA ARG A 69 -3.59 -16.48 12.52
C ARG A 69 -3.01 -17.46 11.49
N GLY A 70 -2.81 -17.01 10.25
CA GLY A 70 -2.26 -17.83 9.17
C GLY A 70 -2.48 -17.19 7.81
N LEU A 71 -1.52 -17.36 6.90
CA LEU A 71 -1.57 -16.70 5.60
C LEU A 71 -2.87 -16.99 4.84
N THR A 72 -3.28 -18.26 4.82
CA THR A 72 -4.50 -18.69 4.11
C THR A 72 -5.77 -18.08 4.72
N SER A 73 -5.93 -18.18 6.04
CA SER A 73 -7.12 -17.66 6.73
C SER A 73 -7.17 -16.12 6.69
N ASP A 74 -6.04 -15.48 6.86
CA ASP A 74 -5.95 -14.02 6.91
C ASP A 74 -6.21 -13.43 5.51
N ALA A 75 -5.65 -14.05 4.46
CA ALA A 75 -5.94 -13.68 3.08
C ALA A 75 -7.42 -13.88 2.71
N ALA A 76 -8.03 -14.98 3.15
CA ALA A 76 -9.46 -15.24 2.93
C ALA A 76 -10.35 -14.19 3.65
N TYR A 77 -10.00 -13.82 4.88
CA TYR A 77 -10.70 -12.76 5.62
C TYR A 77 -10.61 -11.41 4.89
N ILE A 78 -9.39 -11.02 4.47
CA ILE A 78 -9.21 -9.77 3.73
C ILE A 78 -9.90 -9.84 2.36
N ALA A 79 -9.87 -10.96 1.63
CA ALA A 79 -10.60 -11.13 0.37
C ALA A 79 -12.10 -10.90 0.57
N SER A 80 -12.69 -11.43 1.63
CA SER A 80 -14.11 -11.20 1.99
C SER A 80 -14.38 -9.73 2.31
N PHE A 81 -13.46 -9.05 3.02
CA PHE A 81 -13.56 -7.61 3.29
C PHE A 81 -13.54 -6.81 1.98
N LEU A 82 -12.63 -7.13 1.04
CA LEU A 82 -12.56 -6.45 -0.26
C LEU A 82 -13.85 -6.60 -1.08
N GLN A 83 -14.54 -7.73 -0.99
CA GLN A 83 -15.84 -7.95 -1.66
C GLN A 83 -16.95 -7.03 -1.14
N SER A 84 -16.84 -6.52 0.09
CA SER A 84 -17.80 -5.56 0.64
C SER A 84 -17.62 -4.13 0.12
N ILE A 85 -16.57 -3.86 -0.64
CA ILE A 85 -16.24 -2.52 -1.17
C ILE A 85 -16.63 -2.46 -2.64
N SER A 86 -17.48 -1.49 -2.98
CA SER A 86 -17.83 -1.22 -4.37
C SER A 86 -16.82 -0.29 -5.03
N GLY A 87 -16.55 -0.52 -6.33
CA GLY A 87 -15.65 0.31 -7.13
C GLY A 87 -14.16 -0.06 -7.02
N PRO A 88 -13.26 0.78 -7.57
CA PRO A 88 -11.84 0.48 -7.65
C PRO A 88 -11.16 0.56 -6.27
N ILE A 89 -10.18 -0.31 -6.05
CA ILE A 89 -9.43 -0.44 -4.80
C ILE A 89 -7.94 -0.35 -5.09
N ILE A 90 -7.22 0.44 -4.29
CA ILE A 90 -5.77 0.34 -4.12
C ILE A 90 -5.53 -0.41 -2.81
N LEU A 91 -4.88 -1.57 -2.91
CA LEU A 91 -4.65 -2.44 -1.77
C LEU A 91 -3.18 -2.33 -1.32
N VAL A 92 -2.98 -1.96 -0.06
CA VAL A 92 -1.68 -1.64 0.51
C VAL A 92 -1.36 -2.64 1.62
N GLY A 93 -0.16 -3.22 1.63
CA GLY A 93 0.28 -4.15 2.66
C GLY A 93 1.64 -3.79 3.22
N HIS A 94 1.74 -3.75 4.55
CA HIS A 94 2.99 -3.59 5.28
C HIS A 94 3.48 -4.95 5.79
N SER A 95 4.77 -5.23 5.64
CA SER A 95 5.41 -6.43 6.23
C SER A 95 4.66 -7.73 5.86
N TYR A 96 4.23 -8.54 6.83
CA TYR A 96 3.35 -9.70 6.64
C TYR A 96 2.05 -9.35 5.88
N GLY A 97 1.52 -8.14 6.08
CA GLY A 97 0.37 -7.66 5.32
C GLY A 97 0.58 -7.67 3.80
N GLY A 98 1.83 -7.55 3.33
CA GLY A 98 2.18 -7.72 1.93
C GLY A 98 1.95 -9.14 1.42
N ALA A 99 2.31 -10.17 2.19
CA ALA A 99 1.99 -11.56 1.86
C ALA A 99 0.46 -11.80 1.86
N VAL A 100 -0.25 -11.16 2.79
CA VAL A 100 -1.72 -11.23 2.83
C VAL A 100 -2.35 -10.63 1.58
N ILE A 101 -1.95 -9.41 1.17
CA ILE A 101 -2.52 -8.78 -0.02
C ILE A 101 -2.16 -9.51 -1.32
N THR A 102 -0.96 -10.12 -1.36
CA THR A 102 -0.51 -10.95 -2.48
C THR A 102 -1.50 -12.08 -2.79
N ASN A 103 -2.10 -12.66 -1.76
CA ASN A 103 -3.05 -13.77 -1.87
C ASN A 103 -4.52 -13.28 -1.92
N ALA A 104 -4.87 -12.28 -1.12
CA ALA A 104 -6.25 -11.79 -1.00
C ALA A 104 -6.78 -11.09 -2.27
N ALA A 105 -5.89 -10.50 -3.06
CA ALA A 105 -6.27 -9.78 -4.27
C ALA A 105 -6.44 -10.68 -5.50
N THR A 106 -5.99 -11.93 -5.44
CA THR A 106 -6.03 -12.84 -6.60
C THR A 106 -7.46 -13.06 -7.09
N GLY A 107 -7.68 -12.73 -8.36
CA GLY A 107 -9.01 -12.86 -9.00
C GLY A 107 -10.02 -11.77 -8.64
N ASN A 108 -9.67 -10.77 -7.85
CA ASN A 108 -10.56 -9.65 -7.54
C ASN A 108 -10.44 -8.52 -8.59
N PRO A 109 -11.46 -8.30 -9.45
CA PRO A 109 -11.38 -7.32 -10.53
C PRO A 109 -11.41 -5.87 -10.04
N ASN A 110 -11.81 -5.62 -8.79
CA ASN A 110 -11.86 -4.29 -8.21
C ASN A 110 -10.49 -3.81 -7.71
N VAL A 111 -9.57 -4.73 -7.39
CA VAL A 111 -8.21 -4.34 -7.00
C VAL A 111 -7.43 -3.93 -8.25
N LYS A 112 -7.06 -2.67 -8.32
CA LYS A 112 -6.42 -2.04 -9.48
C LYS A 112 -4.91 -1.88 -9.34
N ALA A 113 -4.41 -1.80 -8.12
CA ALA A 113 -2.98 -1.79 -7.82
C ALA A 113 -2.70 -2.37 -6.43
N LEU A 114 -1.50 -2.94 -6.30
CA LEU A 114 -0.93 -3.40 -5.04
C LEU A 114 0.19 -2.47 -4.63
N VAL A 115 0.24 -2.10 -3.35
CA VAL A 115 1.33 -1.27 -2.80
C VAL A 115 1.96 -2.01 -1.62
N TYR A 116 3.23 -2.32 -1.73
CA TYR A 116 4.03 -3.00 -0.73
C TYR A 116 4.87 -1.99 0.04
N ILE A 117 4.77 -1.99 1.36
CA ILE A 117 5.51 -1.07 2.24
C ILE A 117 6.38 -1.92 3.16
N ASP A 118 7.71 -1.91 2.97
CA ASP A 118 8.65 -2.72 3.75
C ASP A 118 8.15 -4.17 3.91
N ALA A 119 7.72 -4.84 2.81
CA ALA A 119 6.79 -5.95 2.90
C ALA A 119 7.27 -7.24 2.24
N PHE A 120 6.67 -8.36 2.61
CA PHE A 120 6.78 -9.61 1.85
C PHE A 120 5.91 -9.56 0.60
N ALA A 121 6.48 -9.95 -0.55
CA ALA A 121 5.78 -10.17 -1.82
C ALA A 121 6.12 -11.58 -2.36
N PRO A 122 5.60 -12.65 -1.70
CA PRO A 122 5.95 -14.02 -2.04
C PRO A 122 5.50 -14.43 -3.44
N ASP A 123 6.24 -15.35 -4.07
CA ASP A 123 5.75 -16.12 -5.20
C ASP A 123 5.02 -17.39 -4.72
N GLN A 124 4.38 -18.07 -5.64
CA GLN A 124 3.68 -19.33 -5.35
C GLN A 124 4.64 -20.35 -4.74
N GLY A 125 4.23 -20.95 -3.62
CA GLY A 125 5.01 -21.95 -2.90
C GLY A 125 6.08 -21.37 -1.97
N GLU A 126 6.26 -20.07 -1.90
CA GLU A 126 7.10 -19.43 -0.89
C GLU A 126 6.32 -19.16 0.41
N SER A 127 7.06 -19.09 1.52
CA SER A 127 6.53 -18.73 2.84
C SER A 127 7.37 -17.62 3.46
N LEU A 128 6.88 -17.01 4.54
CA LEU A 128 7.70 -16.06 5.31
C LEU A 128 8.98 -16.73 5.80
N ALA A 129 8.88 -17.98 6.28
CA ALA A 129 10.04 -18.72 6.75
C ALA A 129 11.08 -18.93 5.66
N SER A 130 10.67 -19.36 4.44
CA SER A 130 11.60 -19.57 3.33
C SER A 130 12.26 -18.27 2.87
N LEU A 131 11.50 -17.18 2.76
CA LEU A 131 12.02 -15.87 2.34
C LEU A 131 12.96 -15.25 3.39
N SER A 132 12.68 -15.46 4.69
CA SER A 132 13.53 -14.96 5.77
C SER A 132 14.80 -15.79 5.96
N SER A 133 14.88 -17.01 5.41
CA SER A 133 16.04 -17.89 5.50
C SER A 133 17.06 -17.68 4.38
N VAL A 134 16.80 -16.79 3.42
CA VAL A 134 17.74 -16.49 2.33
C VAL A 134 18.98 -15.82 2.91
N PRO A 135 20.18 -16.38 2.68
CA PRO A 135 21.40 -15.78 3.20
C PRO A 135 21.65 -14.38 2.64
N PRO A 136 22.13 -13.44 3.45
CA PRO A 136 22.46 -12.11 2.96
C PRO A 136 23.65 -12.16 1.99
N PRO A 137 23.68 -11.28 0.98
CA PRO A 137 24.86 -11.06 0.16
C PRO A 137 26.07 -10.63 1.01
N PRO A 138 27.31 -10.83 0.52
CA PRO A 138 28.51 -10.37 1.23
C PRO A 138 28.43 -8.87 1.63
N GLY A 139 28.73 -8.61 2.91
CA GLY A 139 28.70 -7.25 3.47
C GLY A 139 27.33 -6.74 3.88
N GLN A 140 26.28 -7.53 3.76
CA GLN A 140 24.92 -7.19 4.22
C GLN A 140 24.54 -7.99 5.48
N SER A 141 23.68 -7.43 6.32
CA SER A 141 23.23 -8.08 7.55
C SER A 141 21.96 -8.91 7.31
N PRO A 142 21.82 -10.03 8.01
CA PRO A 142 20.56 -10.78 8.04
C PRO A 142 19.48 -10.01 8.80
N SER A 143 18.25 -10.52 8.77
CA SER A 143 17.16 -10.02 9.61
C SER A 143 17.54 -10.03 11.08
N CYS A 144 17.15 -8.99 11.82
CA CYS A 144 17.25 -8.95 13.29
C CYS A 144 16.39 -10.00 13.99
N LEU A 145 15.47 -10.65 13.26
CA LEU A 145 14.66 -11.77 13.73
C LEU A 145 15.33 -13.13 13.47
N SER A 146 16.52 -13.15 12.83
CA SER A 146 17.28 -14.36 12.58
C SER A 146 18.02 -14.82 13.84
N GLY A 147 18.35 -16.08 13.90
CA GLY A 147 19.09 -16.70 15.01
C GLY A 147 18.22 -17.59 15.88
N ASP A 148 18.62 -17.73 17.17
CA ASP A 148 17.85 -18.52 18.14
C ASP A 148 16.50 -17.86 18.43
N PRO A 149 15.37 -18.51 18.09
CA PRO A 149 14.05 -17.91 18.30
C PRO A 149 13.77 -17.55 19.76
N THR A 150 14.38 -18.26 20.72
CA THR A 150 14.20 -18.01 22.17
C THR A 150 14.84 -16.68 22.61
N THR A 151 15.79 -16.16 21.85
CA THR A 151 16.40 -14.85 22.08
C THR A 151 15.59 -13.70 21.47
N VAL A 152 14.76 -14.01 20.45
CA VAL A 152 13.97 -13.05 19.67
C VAL A 152 12.53 -12.93 20.18
N PHE A 153 11.90 -14.08 20.50
CA PHE A 153 10.45 -14.12 20.78
C PHE A 153 10.15 -14.56 22.21
N ASN A 154 9.03 -14.07 22.71
CA ASN A 154 8.27 -14.69 23.77
C ASN A 154 7.22 -15.59 23.13
N PHE A 155 7.19 -16.85 23.58
CA PHE A 155 6.25 -17.87 23.12
C PHE A 155 5.10 -17.98 24.11
N VAL A 156 3.87 -17.88 23.61
CA VAL A 156 2.65 -18.03 24.40
C VAL A 156 1.90 -19.27 23.91
N PRO A 157 2.04 -20.42 24.58
CA PRO A 157 1.30 -21.62 24.19
C PRO A 157 -0.19 -21.45 24.47
N LEU A 158 -1.01 -21.87 23.49
CA LEU A 158 -2.46 -21.83 23.55
C LEU A 158 -3.04 -23.25 23.69
N THR A 159 -4.27 -23.33 24.20
CA THR A 159 -5.04 -24.57 24.17
C THR A 159 -5.23 -25.03 22.72
N GLY A 160 -4.97 -26.33 22.46
CA GLY A 160 -5.04 -26.89 21.12
C GLY A 160 -3.68 -27.00 20.39
N GLY A 161 -2.57 -26.60 21.05
CA GLY A 161 -1.21 -26.76 20.53
C GLY A 161 -0.72 -25.60 19.65
N GLU A 162 -1.52 -24.58 19.43
CA GLU A 162 -1.09 -23.34 18.79
C GLU A 162 -0.15 -22.55 19.69
N VAL A 163 0.72 -21.74 19.09
CA VAL A 163 1.65 -20.87 19.81
C VAL A 163 1.61 -19.46 19.21
N ASP A 164 1.45 -18.49 20.08
CA ASP A 164 1.56 -17.07 19.73
C ASP A 164 2.97 -16.55 19.98
N LEU A 165 3.44 -15.72 19.08
CA LEU A 165 4.73 -15.05 19.14
C LEU A 165 4.55 -13.57 19.45
N TYR A 166 5.41 -13.06 20.35
CA TYR A 166 5.65 -11.64 20.57
C TYR A 166 7.15 -11.37 20.48
N VAL A 167 7.56 -10.34 19.76
CA VAL A 167 8.96 -9.91 19.76
C VAL A 167 9.33 -9.42 21.16
N LYS A 168 10.49 -9.81 21.66
CA LYS A 168 10.94 -9.36 22.99
C LYS A 168 10.98 -7.83 23.07
N PRO A 169 10.40 -7.21 24.12
CA PRO A 169 10.27 -5.75 24.21
C PRO A 169 11.61 -5.01 24.18
N ASN A 170 12.68 -5.60 24.67
CA ASN A 170 14.02 -5.02 24.64
C ASN A 170 14.66 -5.05 23.24
N LEU A 171 14.26 -5.97 22.36
CA LEU A 171 14.73 -6.08 21.00
C LEU A 171 13.91 -5.18 20.05
N PHE A 172 12.62 -5.01 20.30
CA PHE A 172 11.69 -4.35 19.39
C PHE A 172 12.15 -2.95 18.95
N PRO A 173 12.64 -2.03 19.82
CA PRO A 173 13.04 -0.69 19.41
C PRO A 173 14.19 -0.69 18.39
N SER A 174 15.21 -1.52 18.58
CA SER A 174 16.37 -1.57 17.68
C SER A 174 16.13 -2.39 16.41
N CYS A 175 15.17 -3.29 16.45
CA CYS A 175 14.83 -4.18 15.34
C CYS A 175 13.73 -3.57 14.45
N PHE A 176 12.55 -3.29 15.00
CA PHE A 176 11.38 -2.79 14.27
C PHE A 176 11.34 -1.28 14.12
N ALA A 177 11.79 -0.55 15.14
CA ALA A 177 11.63 0.89 15.28
C ALA A 177 12.97 1.64 15.29
N ASN A 178 13.96 1.13 14.57
CA ASN A 178 15.34 1.59 14.57
C ASN A 178 15.53 3.04 14.05
N ASP A 179 14.53 3.60 13.39
CA ASP A 179 14.47 5.00 12.93
C ASP A 179 13.47 5.88 13.71
N LEU A 180 12.84 5.32 14.76
CA LEU A 180 11.98 6.04 15.67
C LEU A 180 12.71 6.36 16.99
N SER A 181 12.12 7.24 17.82
CA SER A 181 12.67 7.46 19.15
C SER A 181 12.56 6.19 20.02
N PRO A 182 13.51 5.92 20.93
CA PRO A 182 13.44 4.75 21.83
C PRO A 182 12.12 4.68 22.62
N LYS A 183 11.58 5.84 23.01
CA LYS A 183 10.28 5.94 23.70
C LYS A 183 9.13 5.47 22.81
N ALA A 184 9.12 5.88 21.55
CA ALA A 184 8.09 5.43 20.58
C ALA A 184 8.21 3.92 20.33
N GLY A 185 9.43 3.42 20.13
CA GLY A 185 9.68 1.97 19.99
C GLY A 185 9.22 1.16 21.18
N ALA A 186 9.43 1.66 22.41
CA ALA A 186 8.98 1.00 23.64
C ALA A 186 7.44 0.96 23.76
N VAL A 187 6.75 2.03 23.35
CA VAL A 187 5.27 2.04 23.31
C VAL A 187 4.76 1.01 22.31
N LEU A 188 5.31 0.98 21.09
CA LEU A 188 4.93 0.00 20.05
C LEU A 188 5.20 -1.43 20.52
N ALA A 189 6.32 -1.67 21.21
CA ALA A 189 6.62 -2.98 21.81
C ALA A 189 5.55 -3.43 22.83
N SER A 190 4.96 -2.49 23.58
CA SER A 190 3.95 -2.81 24.60
C SER A 190 2.56 -3.07 24.03
N THR A 191 2.29 -2.64 22.79
CA THR A 191 0.98 -2.75 22.13
C THR A 191 0.96 -3.80 21.02
N GLN A 192 1.97 -4.67 20.96
CA GLN A 192 2.05 -5.76 19.98
C GLN A 192 0.79 -6.64 20.04
N ARG A 193 0.31 -7.03 18.86
CA ARG A 193 -0.66 -8.12 18.74
C ARG A 193 0.04 -9.47 18.62
N ALA A 194 -0.62 -10.51 19.08
CA ALA A 194 -0.14 -11.86 18.88
C ALA A 194 -0.02 -12.23 17.39
N PHE A 195 1.04 -12.93 17.03
CA PHE A 195 1.22 -13.51 15.69
C PHE A 195 1.40 -15.01 15.82
N ALA A 196 0.56 -15.80 15.14
CA ALA A 196 0.62 -17.25 15.24
C ALA A 196 1.91 -17.81 14.61
N LEU A 197 2.63 -18.65 15.37
CA LEU A 197 3.83 -19.34 14.88
C LEU A 197 3.55 -20.14 13.60
N SER A 198 2.37 -20.77 13.55
CA SER A 198 1.92 -21.59 12.40
C SER A 198 1.75 -20.78 11.10
N ALA A 199 1.70 -19.44 11.15
CA ALA A 199 1.64 -18.61 9.96
C ALA A 199 2.97 -18.53 9.19
N LEU A 200 4.11 -18.68 9.87
CA LEU A 200 5.44 -18.55 9.27
C LEU A 200 5.73 -19.54 8.12
N PRO A 201 5.44 -20.85 8.24
CA PRO A 201 5.71 -21.83 7.18
C PRO A 201 4.59 -21.92 6.13
N GLN A 202 3.47 -21.21 6.27
CA GLN A 202 2.37 -21.33 5.31
C GLN A 202 2.76 -20.82 3.92
N LEU A 203 2.46 -21.62 2.91
CA LEU A 203 2.85 -21.37 1.54
C LEU A 203 1.88 -20.37 0.88
N SER A 204 2.43 -19.44 0.12
CA SER A 204 1.68 -18.52 -0.75
C SER A 204 1.06 -19.28 -1.92
N GLY A 205 -0.17 -18.90 -2.27
CA GLY A 205 -0.82 -19.29 -3.52
C GLY A 205 -0.27 -18.52 -4.72
N VAL A 206 -1.00 -18.57 -5.85
CA VAL A 206 -0.67 -17.78 -7.04
C VAL A 206 -0.75 -16.28 -6.70
N PRO A 207 0.35 -15.53 -6.85
CA PRO A 207 0.38 -14.16 -6.39
C PRO A 207 -0.32 -13.20 -7.32
N ALA A 208 -1.09 -12.28 -6.74
CA ALA A 208 -1.85 -11.27 -7.47
C ALA A 208 -0.96 -10.28 -8.27
N TRP A 209 0.29 -10.06 -7.86
CA TRP A 209 1.22 -9.17 -8.57
C TRP A 209 1.63 -9.70 -9.97
N LYS A 210 1.32 -10.95 -10.31
CA LYS A 210 1.49 -11.45 -11.69
C LYS A 210 0.51 -10.84 -12.68
N THR A 211 -0.62 -10.30 -12.20
CA THR A 211 -1.70 -9.75 -13.04
C THR A 211 -2.12 -8.33 -12.68
N ILE A 212 -1.77 -7.87 -11.49
CA ILE A 212 -2.12 -6.54 -10.98
C ILE A 212 -0.84 -5.70 -10.87
N PRO A 213 -0.80 -4.48 -11.43
CA PRO A 213 0.33 -3.58 -11.28
C PRO A 213 0.71 -3.37 -9.81
N SER A 214 2.01 -3.35 -9.52
CA SER A 214 2.49 -3.22 -8.16
C SER A 214 3.52 -2.10 -7.98
N PHE A 215 3.53 -1.56 -6.76
CA PHE A 215 4.40 -0.49 -6.30
C PHE A 215 5.05 -0.95 -4.99
N TYR A 216 6.30 -0.56 -4.76
CA TYR A 216 7.03 -1.04 -3.60
C TYR A 216 7.88 0.08 -2.99
N LEU A 217 7.66 0.36 -1.70
CA LEU A 217 8.55 1.20 -0.90
C LEU A 217 9.52 0.28 -0.15
N VAL A 218 10.81 0.51 -0.36
CA VAL A 218 11.91 -0.20 0.29
C VAL A 218 12.53 0.69 1.36
N GLY A 219 12.46 0.28 2.61
CA GLY A 219 13.17 0.91 3.72
C GLY A 219 14.65 0.54 3.70
N THR A 220 15.53 1.49 3.36
CA THR A 220 16.96 1.18 3.12
C THR A 220 17.76 0.90 4.38
N ILE A 221 17.17 1.08 5.56
CA ILE A 221 17.75 0.71 6.86
C ILE A 221 16.81 -0.22 7.66
N ASP A 222 15.95 -0.95 6.96
CA ASP A 222 15.07 -1.96 7.56
C ASP A 222 15.88 -3.15 8.09
N ASN A 223 15.76 -3.40 9.40
CA ASN A 223 16.42 -4.51 10.08
C ASN A 223 15.55 -5.77 10.14
N VAL A 224 14.24 -5.69 9.87
CA VAL A 224 13.30 -6.84 9.91
C VAL A 224 13.27 -7.58 8.60
N ILE A 225 12.98 -6.88 7.51
CA ILE A 225 13.11 -7.40 6.13
C ILE A 225 14.26 -6.64 5.48
N PRO A 226 15.47 -7.18 5.46
CA PRO A 226 16.62 -6.45 4.94
C PRO A 226 16.42 -5.94 3.53
N PRO A 227 16.99 -4.78 3.17
CA PRO A 227 16.76 -4.13 1.87
C PRO A 227 17.02 -5.04 0.66
N PHE A 228 18.01 -5.94 0.75
CA PHE A 228 18.30 -6.88 -0.34
C PHE A 228 17.13 -7.84 -0.62
N ALA A 229 16.46 -8.31 0.45
CA ALA A 229 15.32 -9.21 0.34
C ALA A 229 14.09 -8.47 -0.20
N GLN A 230 13.86 -7.22 0.23
CA GLN A 230 12.80 -6.37 -0.30
C GLN A 230 13.03 -6.09 -1.79
N LEU A 231 14.25 -5.68 -2.18
CA LEU A 231 14.60 -5.41 -3.59
C LEU A 231 14.44 -6.66 -4.46
N PHE A 232 14.85 -7.83 -3.98
CA PHE A 232 14.65 -9.10 -4.70
C PHE A 232 13.17 -9.34 -4.99
N MET A 233 12.30 -9.22 -3.99
CA MET A 233 10.86 -9.44 -4.15
C MET A 233 10.22 -8.37 -5.04
N ALA A 234 10.59 -7.10 -4.87
CA ALA A 234 10.07 -5.99 -5.64
C ALA A 234 10.44 -6.07 -7.14
N GLN A 235 11.69 -6.42 -7.44
CA GLN A 235 12.17 -6.60 -8.82
C GLN A 235 11.49 -7.77 -9.51
N ARG A 236 11.36 -8.92 -8.82
CA ARG A 236 10.66 -10.09 -9.33
C ARG A 236 9.18 -9.81 -9.62
N ALA A 237 8.53 -9.01 -8.77
CA ALA A 237 7.15 -8.59 -8.97
C ALA A 237 6.99 -7.46 -10.01
N HIS A 238 8.07 -7.03 -10.67
CA HIS A 238 8.10 -5.91 -11.62
C HIS A 238 7.47 -4.64 -11.04
N SER A 239 7.63 -4.41 -9.73
CA SER A 239 7.06 -3.27 -9.05
C SER A 239 7.74 -1.96 -9.46
N THR A 240 6.98 -0.85 -9.46
CA THR A 240 7.56 0.49 -9.40
C THR A 240 8.20 0.68 -8.02
N ILE A 241 9.53 0.82 -7.96
CA ILE A 241 10.28 0.82 -6.71
C ILE A 241 10.64 2.25 -6.29
N VAL A 242 10.34 2.59 -5.04
CA VAL A 242 10.82 3.80 -4.35
C VAL A 242 11.65 3.36 -3.15
N GLN A 243 12.83 3.96 -2.96
CA GLN A 243 13.69 3.69 -1.82
C GLN A 243 13.70 4.89 -0.88
N VAL A 244 13.49 4.64 0.41
CA VAL A 244 13.45 5.67 1.46
C VAL A 244 14.42 5.27 2.56
N ARG A 245 15.15 6.23 3.14
CA ARG A 245 15.99 5.95 4.30
C ARG A 245 15.13 5.80 5.56
N ALA A 246 14.39 4.72 5.63
CA ALA A 246 13.47 4.36 6.71
C ALA A 246 13.80 2.96 7.24
N GLY A 247 13.42 2.71 8.51
CA GLY A 247 13.38 1.38 9.11
C GLY A 247 12.11 0.63 8.70
N HIS A 248 11.79 -0.45 9.42
CA HIS A 248 10.66 -1.33 9.10
C HIS A 248 9.28 -0.67 9.25
N LEU A 249 9.17 0.42 9.98
CA LEU A 249 7.90 1.10 10.25
C LEU A 249 7.80 2.42 9.47
N SER A 250 8.11 2.39 8.17
CA SER A 250 8.13 3.60 7.34
C SER A 250 6.78 4.32 7.29
N MET A 251 5.65 3.62 7.44
CA MET A 251 4.33 4.25 7.54
C MET A 251 4.16 5.10 8.80
N ILE A 252 5.01 4.91 9.81
CA ILE A 252 5.04 5.72 11.05
C ILE A 252 6.09 6.82 10.95
N SER A 253 7.32 6.48 10.49
CA SER A 253 8.45 7.42 10.44
C SER A 253 8.41 8.35 9.21
N HIS A 254 7.91 7.86 8.06
CA HIS A 254 7.88 8.55 6.76
C HIS A 254 6.49 8.47 6.10
N PRO A 255 5.40 8.84 6.80
CA PRO A 255 4.02 8.65 6.31
C PRO A 255 3.73 9.42 5.02
N GLU A 256 4.40 10.55 4.80
CA GLU A 256 4.28 11.34 3.57
C GLU A 256 4.80 10.55 2.35
N ALA A 257 5.98 9.93 2.46
CA ALA A 257 6.56 9.12 1.37
C ALA A 257 5.67 7.90 1.04
N VAL A 258 5.09 7.28 2.06
CA VAL A 258 4.14 6.18 1.89
C VAL A 258 2.87 6.66 1.18
N ALA A 259 2.29 7.79 1.61
CA ALA A 259 1.10 8.36 0.98
C ALA A 259 1.36 8.79 -0.47
N ASP A 260 2.56 9.30 -0.78
CA ASP A 260 2.93 9.70 -2.13
C ASP A 260 3.05 8.49 -3.08
N LEU A 261 3.63 7.36 -2.62
CA LEU A 261 3.65 6.12 -3.41
C LEU A 261 2.23 5.59 -3.66
N ILE A 262 1.35 5.65 -2.66
CA ILE A 262 -0.07 5.28 -2.83
C ILE A 262 -0.75 6.19 -3.86
N ASN A 263 -0.50 7.52 -3.82
CA ASN A 263 -1.02 8.45 -4.82
C ASN A 263 -0.49 8.17 -6.23
N GLN A 264 0.78 7.77 -6.36
CA GLN A 264 1.35 7.35 -7.65
C GLN A 264 0.60 6.13 -8.20
N ALA A 265 0.31 5.14 -7.35
CA ALA A 265 -0.48 3.98 -7.75
C ALA A 265 -1.89 4.37 -8.22
N VAL A 266 -2.54 5.34 -7.56
CA VAL A 266 -3.85 5.87 -7.99
C VAL A 266 -3.75 6.53 -9.38
N GLY A 267 -2.72 7.36 -9.62
CA GLY A 267 -2.53 8.05 -10.90
C GLY A 267 -2.44 7.08 -12.08
N THR A 268 -1.64 6.03 -11.96
CA THR A 268 -1.47 5.00 -12.99
C THR A 268 -2.79 4.28 -13.33
N VAL A 269 -3.65 4.06 -12.34
CA VAL A 269 -4.96 3.43 -12.55
C VAL A 269 -5.91 4.35 -13.30
N SER A 270 -5.90 5.64 -13.00
CA SER A 270 -6.74 6.65 -13.67
C SER A 270 -6.36 6.81 -15.14
N ASP A 271 -5.07 6.82 -15.46
CA ASP A 271 -4.57 6.96 -16.83
C ASP A 271 -4.98 5.75 -17.70
N ASN A 272 -4.87 4.54 -17.18
CA ASN A 272 -5.27 3.32 -17.89
C ASN A 272 -6.79 3.26 -18.16
N SER A 273 -7.62 3.80 -17.26
CA SER A 273 -9.07 3.87 -17.48
C SER A 273 -9.45 4.85 -18.59
N ASN A 274 -8.75 5.96 -18.70
CA ASN A 274 -8.95 6.96 -19.75
C ASN A 274 -8.47 6.47 -21.13
N ALA A 275 -7.37 5.72 -21.19
CA ALA A 275 -6.86 5.13 -22.43
C ALA A 275 -7.83 4.10 -23.03
N ASN A 276 -8.50 3.29 -22.19
CA ASN A 276 -9.48 2.30 -22.63
C ASN A 276 -10.83 2.91 -23.06
N SER A 277 -11.22 4.06 -22.51
CA SER A 277 -12.47 4.74 -22.89
C SER A 277 -12.37 5.51 -24.22
N GLY A 278 -11.15 5.82 -24.67
CA GLY A 278 -10.88 6.52 -25.95
C GLY A 278 -10.92 5.64 -27.21
N LEU A 279 -11.06 4.32 -27.10
CA LEU A 279 -10.98 3.37 -28.22
C LEU A 279 -12.35 2.85 -28.71
N THR A 280 -13.47 3.48 -28.38
CA THR A 280 -14.76 3.19 -29.03
C THR A 280 -14.78 3.81 -30.43
N LEU A 281 -14.32 3.05 -31.42
CA LEU A 281 -14.53 3.35 -32.82
C LEU A 281 -16.04 3.38 -33.09
N ALA A 282 -16.52 4.51 -33.59
CA ALA A 282 -17.87 4.63 -34.10
C ALA A 282 -18.07 3.60 -35.26
N PRO A 283 -19.18 2.88 -35.34
CA PRO A 283 -19.47 2.02 -36.51
C PRO A 283 -19.65 2.91 -37.71
N THR A 284 -18.79 2.74 -38.73
CA THR A 284 -18.99 3.27 -40.06
C THR A 284 -20.22 2.58 -40.65
N SER A 285 -21.32 3.31 -40.74
CA SER A 285 -22.49 2.90 -41.55
C SER A 285 -22.11 3.01 -43.03
N LEU A 286 -22.16 1.88 -43.75
CA LEU A 286 -22.27 1.79 -45.19
C LEU A 286 -23.72 1.89 -45.61
#